data_b974bf0faaf309b5f358f3ad385a39c5
#
_entry.id   b974bf0faaf309b5f358f3ad385a39c5
#
_cell.length_a   1.000
_cell.length_b   1.000
_cell.length_c   1.000
_cell.angle_alpha   90.00
_cell.angle_beta   90.00
_cell.angle_gamma   90.00
#
_symmetry.space_group_name_H-M   'P 1'
#
loop_
_entity.id
_entity.type
_entity.pdbx_description
1 polymer ?
#
loop_
_entity_poly.entity_id
_entity_poly.type
_entity_poly.pdbx_seq_one_letter_code
_entity_poly.pdbx_strand_id
1 'polypeptide(L)'
;MFTMRFLSGSVLVLALAWSVPIACAEDNGLTPQVDPYIALFGGVTLPSKTDGKVNNAGMNLTVLDQDFGSSKSLGGKVGVWFPGLRRSTGLDFGVELDVTNYQPDVKAGRFQANGTLNGIPIIGTASRSSNMDVNATIVAANLLLRLPLYVSPEFPQGRLYPYLGGGPGVQKSSFGSDGKSDYDLALQAVAGMHVFLAKRVSLFAEYKFTHATQTFGFTSSTGATQDERYTFNVSHVVGGLAVHFGN
;
A
#
# COMPACT_ATOMS: atom_id res chain seq x y z
N MET A 1 -25.59 -21.95 9.33
CA MET A 1 -24.62 -21.00 9.88
C MET A 1 -23.24 -21.44 9.38
N PHE A 2 -22.84 -20.98 8.20
CA PHE A 2 -21.57 -21.37 7.56
C PHE A 2 -20.56 -20.25 7.80
N THR A 3 -19.58 -20.52 8.61
CA THR A 3 -18.43 -19.64 8.83
C THR A 3 -17.40 -19.90 7.73
N MET A 4 -17.37 -19.05 6.74
CA MET A 4 -16.33 -19.04 5.70
C MET A 4 -15.12 -18.27 6.25
N ARG A 5 -14.13 -19.00 6.73
CA ARG A 5 -12.82 -18.43 7.08
C ARG A 5 -12.09 -18.11 5.80
N PHE A 6 -11.95 -16.83 5.49
CA PHE A 6 -10.99 -16.37 4.48
C PHE A 6 -9.58 -16.60 5.02
N LEU A 7 -8.91 -17.63 4.49
CA LEU A 7 -7.47 -17.77 4.63
C LEU A 7 -6.81 -16.58 3.90
N SER A 8 -5.98 -15.88 4.64
CA SER A 8 -5.14 -14.78 4.19
C SER A 8 -4.42 -15.13 2.88
N GLY A 9 -4.70 -14.35 1.82
CA GLY A 9 -4.16 -14.55 0.47
C GLY A 9 -2.67 -14.24 0.28
N SER A 10 -1.82 -14.59 1.26
CA SER A 10 -0.38 -14.29 1.21
C SER A 10 0.50 -15.38 0.57
N VAL A 11 -0.08 -16.47 0.05
CA VAL A 11 0.72 -17.64 -0.39
C VAL A 11 0.78 -17.80 -1.91
N LEU A 12 -0.07 -17.10 -2.69
CA LEU A 12 -0.21 -17.41 -4.11
C LEU A 12 0.82 -16.75 -5.05
N VAL A 13 1.57 -15.76 -4.60
CA VAL A 13 2.52 -15.03 -5.45
C VAL A 13 3.88 -15.72 -5.55
N LEU A 14 4.25 -16.53 -4.57
CA LEU A 14 5.57 -17.20 -4.54
C LEU A 14 5.66 -18.49 -5.38
N ALA A 15 4.55 -19.12 -5.73
CA ALA A 15 4.55 -20.41 -6.42
C ALA A 15 4.76 -20.32 -7.94
N LEU A 16 4.58 -19.16 -8.56
CA LEU A 16 4.76 -18.96 -10.00
C LEU A 16 6.20 -18.69 -10.44
N ALA A 17 7.12 -18.45 -9.48
CA ALA A 17 8.50 -18.10 -9.79
C ALA A 17 9.41 -19.33 -10.05
N TRP A 18 8.94 -20.56 -9.81
CA TRP A 18 9.84 -21.74 -9.79
C TRP A 18 9.83 -22.63 -11.04
N SER A 19 9.05 -22.33 -12.06
CA SER A 19 8.98 -23.13 -13.28
C SER A 19 9.31 -22.41 -14.59
N VAL A 20 9.76 -21.14 -14.51
CA VAL A 20 10.25 -20.45 -15.70
C VAL A 20 11.72 -20.80 -15.88
N PRO A 21 12.16 -21.41 -16.99
CA PRO A 21 13.57 -21.56 -17.27
C PRO A 21 14.15 -20.14 -17.27
N ILE A 22 15.10 -19.87 -16.37
CA ILE A 22 15.91 -18.66 -16.40
C ILE A 22 16.70 -18.75 -17.69
N ALA A 23 16.17 -18.20 -18.77
CA ALA A 23 16.95 -17.90 -19.95
C ALA A 23 17.95 -16.83 -19.48
N CYS A 24 19.15 -17.28 -19.08
CA CYS A 24 20.27 -16.39 -18.89
C CYS A 24 20.36 -15.55 -20.16
N ALA A 25 20.17 -14.25 -20.04
CA ALA A 25 20.33 -13.33 -21.17
C ALA A 25 21.78 -13.46 -21.63
N GLU A 26 22.00 -14.12 -22.77
CA GLU A 26 23.28 -14.07 -23.46
C GLU A 26 23.58 -12.59 -23.70
N ASP A 27 24.75 -12.17 -23.27
CA ASP A 27 25.24 -10.80 -23.36
C ASP A 27 25.54 -10.47 -24.84
N ASN A 28 24.49 -10.10 -25.57
CA ASN A 28 24.58 -9.70 -26.98
C ASN A 28 25.13 -8.27 -27.16
N GLY A 29 25.92 -7.76 -26.22
CA GLY A 29 26.56 -6.45 -26.30
C GLY A 29 25.62 -5.26 -26.06
N LEU A 30 24.35 -5.50 -25.76
CA LEU A 30 23.40 -4.48 -25.35
C LEU A 30 23.65 -4.15 -23.87
N THR A 31 24.44 -3.14 -23.58
CA THR A 31 24.52 -2.59 -22.23
C THR A 31 23.18 -1.98 -21.89
N PRO A 32 22.44 -2.57 -20.95
CA PRO A 32 21.16 -2.01 -20.54
C PRO A 32 21.42 -0.62 -19.94
N GLN A 33 20.73 0.37 -20.46
CA GLN A 33 20.82 1.74 -19.95
C GLN A 33 19.90 1.91 -18.75
N VAL A 34 20.18 2.93 -17.96
CA VAL A 34 19.25 3.40 -16.88
C VAL A 34 17.90 3.70 -17.51
N ASP A 35 16.82 3.21 -16.89
CA ASP A 35 15.46 3.27 -17.41
C ASP A 35 14.55 4.09 -16.47
N PRO A 36 14.53 5.43 -16.61
CA PRO A 36 13.58 6.28 -15.89
C PRO A 36 12.16 6.08 -16.41
N TYR A 37 11.18 6.21 -15.52
CA TYR A 37 9.79 6.10 -15.92
C TYR A 37 8.87 6.99 -15.06
N ILE A 38 7.70 7.29 -15.62
CA ILE A 38 6.57 7.90 -14.94
C ILE A 38 5.34 7.04 -15.20
N ALA A 39 4.48 6.91 -14.22
CA ALA A 39 3.27 6.11 -14.34
C ALA A 39 2.08 6.76 -13.65
N LEU A 40 0.88 6.48 -14.19
CA LEU A 40 -0.40 6.80 -13.57
C LEU A 40 -1.19 5.51 -13.39
N PHE A 41 -1.94 5.41 -12.30
CA PHE A 41 -2.72 4.23 -11.98
C PHE A 41 -4.04 4.56 -11.29
N GLY A 42 -4.96 3.62 -11.38
CA GLY A 42 -6.19 3.60 -10.61
C GLY A 42 -6.52 2.19 -10.17
N GLY A 43 -7.34 2.06 -9.13
CA GLY A 43 -7.69 0.75 -8.60
C GLY A 43 -8.65 0.79 -7.43
N VAL A 44 -8.58 -0.26 -6.63
CA VAL A 44 -9.41 -0.43 -5.45
C VAL A 44 -8.55 -0.59 -4.21
N THR A 45 -9.03 -0.01 -3.14
CA THR A 45 -8.46 -0.11 -1.80
C THR A 45 -9.34 -1.02 -0.96
N LEU A 46 -8.71 -1.95 -0.28
CA LEU A 46 -9.32 -2.95 0.59
C LEU A 46 -8.70 -2.79 2.00
N PRO A 47 -9.28 -1.94 2.85
CA PRO A 47 -8.80 -1.80 4.22
C PRO A 47 -9.07 -3.09 5.00
N SER A 48 -8.15 -3.47 5.86
CA SER A 48 -8.40 -4.53 6.84
C SER A 48 -9.21 -3.97 8.00
N LYS A 49 -9.96 -4.82 8.68
CA LYS A 49 -10.57 -4.47 9.97
C LYS A 49 -9.49 -4.05 10.94
N THR A 50 -9.75 -3.02 11.70
CA THR A 50 -8.77 -2.40 12.61
C THR A 50 -9.38 -2.21 13.99
N ASP A 51 -8.56 -2.49 14.99
CA ASP A 51 -8.88 -2.18 16.40
C ASP A 51 -8.42 -0.76 16.71
N GLY A 52 -9.34 0.05 17.22
CA GLY A 52 -9.03 1.40 17.70
C GLY A 52 -8.74 1.37 19.20
N LYS A 53 -7.64 1.99 19.63
CA LYS A 53 -7.33 2.18 21.06
C LYS A 53 -7.56 3.63 21.44
N VAL A 54 -8.43 3.83 22.41
CA VAL A 54 -8.76 5.14 22.98
C VAL A 54 -8.18 5.20 24.39
N ASN A 55 -7.23 6.11 24.59
CA ASN A 55 -6.62 6.35 25.89
C ASN A 55 -7.00 7.74 26.38
N ASN A 56 -7.71 7.80 27.49
CA ASN A 56 -8.04 9.05 28.20
C ASN A 56 -7.67 8.91 29.69
N ALA A 57 -7.57 10.03 30.40
CA ALA A 57 -7.30 10.03 31.84
C ALA A 57 -8.24 9.07 32.59
N GLY A 58 -7.71 7.91 33.01
CA GLY A 58 -8.47 6.86 33.70
C GLY A 58 -9.29 5.92 32.82
N MET A 59 -9.33 6.10 31.49
CA MET A 59 -10.06 5.24 30.56
C MET A 59 -9.15 4.68 29.48
N ASN A 60 -9.04 3.37 29.38
CA ASN A 60 -8.37 2.67 28.29
C ASN A 60 -9.41 1.78 27.60
N LEU A 61 -9.82 2.12 26.40
CA LEU A 61 -10.78 1.35 25.62
C LEU A 61 -10.13 0.84 24.33
N THR A 62 -10.41 -0.40 24.00
CA THR A 62 -10.15 -0.97 22.68
C THR A 62 -11.49 -1.19 21.99
N VAL A 63 -11.72 -0.51 20.88
CA VAL A 63 -12.88 -0.72 20.01
C VAL A 63 -12.48 -1.75 18.99
N LEU A 64 -13.14 -2.91 19.01
CA LEU A 64 -12.79 -4.06 18.18
C LEU A 64 -13.52 -4.02 16.83
N ASP A 65 -12.90 -4.61 15.82
CA ASP A 65 -13.51 -4.94 14.52
C ASP A 65 -14.18 -3.75 13.80
N GLN A 66 -13.56 -2.57 13.78
CA GLN A 66 -14.07 -1.46 12.94
C GLN A 66 -14.00 -1.84 11.47
N ASP A 67 -15.15 -1.80 10.78
CA ASP A 67 -15.29 -2.15 9.38
C ASP A 67 -15.11 -0.90 8.51
N PHE A 68 -14.14 -0.95 7.60
CA PHE A 68 -13.90 0.08 6.60
C PHE A 68 -14.41 -0.38 5.23
N GLY A 69 -15.14 0.48 4.54
CA GLY A 69 -15.58 0.21 3.18
C GLY A 69 -14.41 0.16 2.19
N SER A 70 -14.53 -0.70 1.18
CA SER A 70 -13.64 -0.62 0.03
C SER A 70 -13.82 0.72 -0.68
N SER A 71 -12.72 1.30 -1.18
CA SER A 71 -12.75 2.58 -1.86
C SER A 71 -11.96 2.54 -3.18
N LYS A 72 -12.13 3.56 -3.99
CA LYS A 72 -11.29 3.77 -5.16
C LYS A 72 -9.96 4.34 -4.73
N SER A 73 -8.89 3.95 -5.44
CA SER A 73 -7.58 4.57 -5.34
C SER A 73 -7.12 5.13 -6.66
N LEU A 74 -6.44 6.25 -6.61
CA LEU A 74 -5.83 6.91 -7.75
C LEU A 74 -4.43 7.38 -7.35
N GLY A 75 -3.49 7.34 -8.28
CA GLY A 75 -2.15 7.78 -7.97
C GLY A 75 -1.23 7.85 -9.17
N GLY A 76 0.02 8.19 -8.85
CA GLY A 76 1.09 8.25 -9.82
C GLY A 76 2.42 7.91 -9.18
N LYS A 77 3.38 7.53 -10.00
CA LYS A 77 4.71 7.20 -9.55
C LYS A 77 5.77 7.61 -10.56
N VAL A 78 6.93 7.95 -10.03
CA VAL A 78 8.12 8.17 -10.82
C VAL A 78 9.24 7.30 -10.28
N GLY A 79 10.03 6.71 -11.16
CA GLY A 79 11.10 5.84 -10.71
C GLY A 79 12.20 5.71 -11.75
N VAL A 80 13.23 4.99 -11.36
CA VAL A 80 14.37 4.68 -12.22
C VAL A 80 14.85 3.26 -11.94
N TRP A 81 15.11 2.50 -13.00
CA TRP A 81 15.70 1.18 -12.96
C TRP A 81 17.17 1.22 -13.33
N PHE A 82 17.99 0.51 -12.57
CA PHE A 82 19.43 0.38 -12.74
C PHE A 82 19.75 -1.07 -13.09
N PRO A 83 20.19 -1.35 -14.31
CA PRO A 83 20.49 -2.73 -14.76
C PRO A 83 21.86 -3.24 -14.31
N GLY A 84 22.57 -2.50 -13.47
CA GLY A 84 23.94 -2.83 -13.07
C GLY A 84 24.13 -4.20 -12.41
N LEU A 85 23.08 -4.74 -11.79
CA LEU A 85 23.12 -6.08 -11.16
C LEU A 85 22.70 -7.21 -12.12
N ARG A 86 22.16 -6.89 -13.29
CA ARG A 86 21.61 -7.88 -14.23
C ARG A 86 22.61 -8.96 -14.64
N ARG A 87 23.86 -8.57 -14.89
CA ARG A 87 24.92 -9.52 -15.30
C ARG A 87 25.26 -10.57 -14.24
N SER A 88 25.16 -10.23 -12.96
CA SER A 88 25.51 -11.13 -11.85
C SER A 88 24.32 -11.88 -11.27
N THR A 89 23.13 -11.29 -11.28
CA THR A 89 21.96 -11.83 -10.59
C THR A 89 20.76 -12.09 -11.50
N GLY A 90 20.78 -11.59 -12.75
CA GLY A 90 19.61 -11.57 -13.63
C GLY A 90 18.57 -10.52 -13.28
N LEU A 91 18.80 -9.72 -12.23
CA LEU A 91 17.83 -8.75 -11.69
C LEU A 91 18.30 -7.32 -11.92
N ASP A 92 17.34 -6.41 -12.11
CA ASP A 92 17.59 -4.99 -12.04
C ASP A 92 17.10 -4.45 -10.68
N PHE A 93 17.83 -3.48 -10.17
CA PHE A 93 17.47 -2.70 -9.00
C PHE A 93 16.75 -1.42 -9.43
N GLY A 94 15.80 -0.94 -8.64
CA GLY A 94 15.09 0.31 -8.91
C GLY A 94 14.80 1.10 -7.66
N VAL A 95 14.57 2.40 -7.86
CA VAL A 95 14.03 3.31 -6.84
C VAL A 95 12.79 4.00 -7.40
N GLU A 96 11.78 4.16 -6.58
CA GLU A 96 10.49 4.71 -6.97
C GLU A 96 9.95 5.63 -5.88
N LEU A 97 9.39 6.76 -6.28
CA LEU A 97 8.52 7.59 -5.45
C LEU A 97 7.09 7.36 -5.91
N ASP A 98 6.25 6.91 -5.00
CA ASP A 98 4.84 6.57 -5.21
C ASP A 98 3.92 7.50 -4.42
N VAL A 99 2.88 8.01 -5.06
CA VAL A 99 1.83 8.80 -4.42
C VAL A 99 0.50 8.12 -4.69
N THR A 100 -0.17 7.69 -3.63
CA THR A 100 -1.49 7.04 -3.69
C THR A 100 -2.49 7.80 -2.85
N ASN A 101 -3.61 8.21 -3.46
CA ASN A 101 -4.77 8.80 -2.76
C ASN A 101 -5.92 7.80 -2.76
N TYR A 102 -6.63 7.70 -1.62
CA TYR A 102 -7.81 6.87 -1.47
C TYR A 102 -8.75 7.44 -0.39
N GLN A 103 -10.02 7.08 -0.45
CA GLN A 103 -11.07 7.63 0.41
C GLN A 103 -11.89 6.48 1.03
N PRO A 104 -11.40 5.87 2.12
CA PRO A 104 -12.14 4.81 2.79
C PRO A 104 -13.29 5.41 3.60
N ASP A 105 -14.48 4.81 3.48
CA ASP A 105 -15.63 5.16 4.30
C ASP A 105 -15.57 4.35 5.60
N VAL A 106 -15.60 5.04 6.74
CA VAL A 106 -15.82 4.37 8.03
C VAL A 106 -17.31 4.15 8.19
N LYS A 107 -17.77 2.89 8.15
CA LYS A 107 -19.19 2.57 8.21
C LYS A 107 -19.78 2.86 9.57
N ALA A 108 -21.00 3.41 9.57
CA ALA A 108 -21.84 3.45 10.77
C ALA A 108 -22.12 2.01 11.25
N GLY A 109 -22.10 1.79 12.56
CA GLY A 109 -22.32 0.46 13.11
C GLY A 109 -22.19 0.39 14.62
N ARG A 110 -22.38 -0.81 15.16
CA ARG A 110 -22.14 -1.13 16.56
C ARG A 110 -20.83 -1.90 16.65
N PHE A 111 -19.96 -1.48 17.56
CA PHE A 111 -18.65 -2.07 17.78
C PHE A 111 -18.55 -2.55 19.22
N GLN A 112 -17.90 -3.67 19.45
CA GLN A 112 -17.57 -4.10 20.80
C GLN A 112 -16.42 -3.26 21.32
N ALA A 113 -16.53 -2.79 22.57
CA ALA A 113 -15.50 -2.03 23.26
C ALA A 113 -15.16 -2.76 24.56
N ASN A 114 -13.88 -3.08 24.73
CA ASN A 114 -13.33 -3.70 25.92
C ASN A 114 -12.27 -2.78 26.51
N GLY A 115 -12.24 -2.65 27.83
CA GLY A 115 -11.21 -1.82 28.44
C GLY A 115 -11.32 -1.69 29.93
N THR A 116 -10.73 -0.62 30.47
CA THR A 116 -10.79 -0.27 31.87
C THR A 116 -11.20 1.18 32.06
N LEU A 117 -12.01 1.44 33.07
CA LEU A 117 -12.34 2.77 33.56
C LEU A 117 -11.88 2.86 35.02
N ASN A 118 -10.90 3.74 35.30
CA ASN A 118 -10.26 3.87 36.63
C ASN A 118 -9.76 2.51 37.18
N GLY A 119 -9.22 1.64 36.29
CA GLY A 119 -8.73 0.30 36.67
C GLY A 119 -9.80 -0.77 36.76
N ILE A 120 -11.09 -0.44 36.62
CA ILE A 120 -12.21 -1.37 36.66
C ILE A 120 -12.46 -1.89 35.23
N PRO A 121 -12.44 -3.21 34.97
CA PRO A 121 -12.74 -3.76 33.65
C PRO A 121 -14.17 -3.41 33.21
N ILE A 122 -14.30 -2.91 31.98
CA ILE A 122 -15.60 -2.63 31.35
C ILE A 122 -15.67 -3.33 30.00
N ILE A 123 -16.84 -3.87 29.70
CA ILE A 123 -17.19 -4.41 28.39
C ILE A 123 -18.48 -3.72 27.99
N GLY A 124 -18.48 -3.15 26.80
CA GLY A 124 -19.64 -2.41 26.31
C GLY A 124 -19.75 -2.45 24.79
N THR A 125 -20.75 -1.77 24.29
CA THR A 125 -20.96 -1.57 22.85
C THR A 125 -20.89 -0.07 22.57
N ALA A 126 -19.97 0.34 21.68
CA ALA A 126 -19.93 1.66 21.11
C ALA A 126 -20.74 1.66 19.82
N SER A 127 -21.46 2.74 19.54
CA SER A 127 -22.20 2.91 18.28
C SER A 127 -21.79 4.20 17.58
N ARG A 128 -21.62 4.12 16.27
CA ARG A 128 -21.46 5.28 15.39
C ARG A 128 -22.71 5.43 14.56
N SER A 129 -23.34 6.61 14.60
CA SER A 129 -24.64 6.90 13.96
C SER A 129 -24.51 7.32 12.49
N SER A 130 -23.33 7.76 12.05
CA SER A 130 -23.10 8.23 10.67
C SER A 130 -21.78 7.69 10.11
N ASN A 131 -21.73 7.53 8.79
CA ASN A 131 -20.48 7.28 8.10
C ASN A 131 -19.56 8.49 8.27
N MET A 132 -18.25 8.24 8.29
CA MET A 132 -17.25 9.29 8.32
C MET A 132 -16.37 9.16 7.08
N ASP A 133 -16.30 10.22 6.29
CA ASP A 133 -15.42 10.30 5.13
C ASP A 133 -13.98 10.54 5.60
N VAL A 134 -13.09 9.71 5.15
CA VAL A 134 -11.64 9.83 5.39
C VAL A 134 -10.96 10.02 4.06
N ASN A 135 -10.11 11.03 3.95
CA ASN A 135 -9.24 11.18 2.78
C ASN A 135 -7.82 10.87 3.23
N ALA A 136 -7.21 9.87 2.62
CA ALA A 136 -5.86 9.46 2.92
C ALA A 136 -4.97 9.56 1.67
N THR A 137 -3.78 10.13 1.86
CA THR A 137 -2.74 10.20 0.84
C THR A 137 -1.46 9.61 1.39
N ILE A 138 -0.88 8.66 0.68
CA ILE A 138 0.39 8.03 1.00
C ILE A 138 1.43 8.53 0.01
N VAL A 139 2.59 8.92 0.51
CA VAL A 139 3.81 9.17 -0.27
C VAL A 139 4.86 8.21 0.23
N ALA A 140 5.33 7.29 -0.63
CA ALA A 140 6.29 6.26 -0.26
C ALA A 140 7.51 6.28 -1.19
N ALA A 141 8.68 6.01 -0.62
CA ALA A 141 9.92 5.81 -1.35
C ALA A 141 10.28 4.32 -1.31
N ASN A 142 10.18 3.65 -2.45
CA ASN A 142 10.34 2.20 -2.58
C ASN A 142 11.69 1.84 -3.19
N LEU A 143 12.29 0.78 -2.66
CA LEU A 143 13.36 0.04 -3.32
C LEU A 143 12.75 -1.15 -4.03
N LEU A 144 13.11 -1.35 -5.29
CA LEU A 144 12.47 -2.33 -6.15
C LEU A 144 13.51 -3.28 -6.75
N LEU A 145 13.08 -4.52 -6.98
CA LEU A 145 13.80 -5.53 -7.77
C LEU A 145 12.87 -6.02 -8.87
N ARG A 146 13.35 -6.01 -10.13
CA ARG A 146 12.61 -6.60 -11.26
C ARG A 146 13.40 -7.72 -11.91
N LEU A 147 12.68 -8.69 -12.46
CA LEU A 147 13.22 -9.77 -13.28
C LEU A 147 12.83 -9.53 -14.73
N PRO A 148 13.75 -9.05 -15.60
CA PRO A 148 13.47 -8.86 -17.02
C PRO A 148 13.29 -10.20 -17.73
N LEU A 149 12.15 -10.38 -18.41
CA LEU A 149 11.82 -11.54 -19.20
C LEU A 149 11.62 -11.13 -20.67
N TYR A 150 11.94 -12.04 -21.60
CA TYR A 150 11.84 -11.79 -23.04
C TYR A 150 12.62 -10.54 -23.48
N VAL A 151 13.88 -10.49 -23.05
CA VAL A 151 14.83 -9.44 -23.45
C VAL A 151 15.14 -9.54 -24.94
N SER A 152 15.11 -8.43 -25.64
CA SER A 152 15.40 -8.34 -27.07
C SER A 152 15.98 -6.95 -27.41
N PRO A 153 16.56 -6.76 -28.61
CA PRO A 153 17.02 -5.43 -29.03
C PRO A 153 15.89 -4.37 -29.04
N GLU A 154 14.64 -4.81 -29.21
CA GLU A 154 13.49 -3.93 -29.17
C GLU A 154 13.06 -3.61 -27.74
N PHE A 155 13.23 -4.58 -26.80
CA PHE A 155 12.88 -4.47 -25.38
C PHE A 155 14.08 -4.85 -24.51
N PRO A 156 15.11 -4.01 -24.43
CA PRO A 156 16.32 -4.31 -23.65
C PRO A 156 16.05 -4.40 -22.13
N GLN A 157 14.97 -3.79 -21.66
CA GLN A 157 14.47 -3.88 -20.29
C GLN A 157 13.60 -5.13 -20.02
N GLY A 158 13.37 -5.98 -21.03
CA GLY A 158 12.43 -7.09 -21.02
C GLY A 158 11.02 -6.67 -21.44
N ARG A 159 10.37 -7.45 -22.31
CA ARG A 159 8.98 -7.19 -22.73
C ARG A 159 7.99 -7.41 -21.59
N LEU A 160 8.33 -8.30 -20.69
CA LEU A 160 7.59 -8.60 -19.47
C LEU A 160 8.56 -8.52 -18.30
N TYR A 161 8.18 -7.88 -17.20
CA TYR A 161 8.94 -7.98 -15.98
C TYR A 161 8.06 -7.99 -14.73
N PRO A 162 8.06 -9.09 -13.95
CA PRO A 162 7.59 -9.07 -12.58
C PRO A 162 8.57 -8.29 -11.70
N TYR A 163 8.04 -7.65 -10.67
CA TYR A 163 8.84 -6.91 -9.69
C TYR A 163 8.23 -7.00 -8.31
N LEU A 164 9.07 -6.76 -7.32
CA LEU A 164 8.69 -6.64 -5.92
C LEU A 164 9.55 -5.58 -5.25
N GLY A 165 9.07 -5.05 -4.16
CA GLY A 165 9.82 -4.07 -3.39
C GLY A 165 9.05 -3.51 -2.24
N GLY A 166 9.55 -2.41 -1.71
CA GLY A 166 8.90 -1.68 -0.63
C GLY A 166 9.81 -0.63 -0.02
N GLY A 167 9.25 0.12 0.91
CA GLY A 167 9.99 1.18 1.57
C GLY A 167 9.17 1.98 2.57
N PRO A 168 9.81 2.95 3.19
CA PRO A 168 9.14 3.88 4.09
C PRO A 168 8.27 4.88 3.33
N GLY A 169 7.23 5.35 3.97
CA GLY A 169 6.35 6.38 3.47
C GLY A 169 5.80 7.26 4.58
N VAL A 170 5.09 8.29 4.17
CA VAL A 170 4.30 9.15 5.04
C VAL A 170 2.86 9.11 4.58
N GLN A 171 1.95 8.83 5.49
CA GLN A 171 0.53 8.91 5.26
C GLN A 171 -0.03 10.19 5.87
N LYS A 172 -0.70 10.98 5.04
CA LYS A 172 -1.52 12.10 5.47
C LYS A 172 -2.97 11.66 5.49
N SER A 173 -3.64 11.76 6.63
CA SER A 173 -5.07 11.50 6.77
C SER A 173 -5.81 12.76 7.18
N SER A 174 -6.97 13.00 6.56
CA SER A 174 -7.85 14.13 6.88
C SER A 174 -9.24 13.58 7.19
N PHE A 175 -9.83 14.04 8.30
CA PHE A 175 -11.14 13.60 8.76
C PHE A 175 -12.15 14.76 8.71
N GLY A 176 -13.32 14.50 8.08
CA GLY A 176 -14.45 15.41 8.06
C GLY A 176 -14.17 16.78 7.42
N SER A 177 -15.10 17.70 7.59
CA SER A 177 -15.04 19.07 7.07
C SER A 177 -14.10 20.01 7.83
N ASP A 178 -13.62 19.63 9.01
CA ASP A 178 -12.87 20.51 9.92
C ASP A 178 -11.38 20.61 9.61
N GLY A 179 -10.92 19.90 8.56
CA GLY A 179 -9.59 20.09 7.98
C GLY A 179 -8.39 19.70 8.87
N LYS A 180 -8.62 19.01 9.99
CA LYS A 180 -7.52 18.47 10.79
C LYS A 180 -6.86 17.34 10.00
N SER A 181 -5.61 17.54 9.66
CA SER A 181 -4.79 16.53 9.00
C SER A 181 -3.67 16.08 9.93
N ASP A 182 -3.47 14.78 9.97
CA ASP A 182 -2.38 14.15 10.70
C ASP A 182 -1.41 13.47 9.73
N TYR A 183 -0.13 13.38 10.12
CA TYR A 183 0.94 12.81 9.32
C TYR A 183 1.63 11.72 10.12
N ASP A 184 1.62 10.51 9.60
CA ASP A 184 2.22 9.36 10.26
C ASP A 184 3.16 8.59 9.34
N LEU A 185 4.11 7.89 9.96
CA LEU A 185 4.99 6.98 9.25
C LEU A 185 4.22 5.77 8.75
N ALA A 186 4.49 5.39 7.53
CA ALA A 186 3.95 4.20 6.88
C ALA A 186 5.10 3.32 6.34
N LEU A 187 4.83 2.03 6.25
CA LEU A 187 5.66 1.08 5.51
C LEU A 187 4.84 0.53 4.36
N GLN A 188 5.41 0.55 3.17
CA GLN A 188 4.77 0.01 1.97
C GLN A 188 5.54 -1.21 1.45
N ALA A 189 4.81 -2.24 1.04
CA ALA A 189 5.30 -3.36 0.26
C ALA A 189 4.53 -3.42 -1.06
N VAL A 190 5.22 -3.68 -2.17
CA VAL A 190 4.64 -3.73 -3.50
C VAL A 190 5.07 -4.98 -4.24
N ALA A 191 4.17 -5.54 -5.04
CA ALA A 191 4.48 -6.63 -5.96
C ALA A 191 3.62 -6.45 -7.22
N GLY A 192 4.24 -6.53 -8.39
CA GLY A 192 3.52 -6.26 -9.63
C GLY A 192 4.21 -6.84 -10.85
N MET A 193 3.63 -6.52 -11.99
CA MET A 193 4.12 -6.95 -13.28
C MET A 193 3.85 -5.88 -14.33
N HIS A 194 4.83 -5.60 -15.18
CA HIS A 194 4.69 -4.76 -16.36
C HIS A 194 4.74 -5.60 -17.63
N VAL A 195 3.96 -5.18 -18.62
CA VAL A 195 3.98 -5.70 -19.99
C VAL A 195 4.15 -4.53 -20.94
N PHE A 196 5.21 -4.53 -21.72
CA PHE A 196 5.41 -3.49 -22.72
C PHE A 196 4.49 -3.68 -23.94
N LEU A 197 3.69 -2.67 -24.21
CA LEU A 197 2.84 -2.56 -25.40
C LEU A 197 3.62 -1.98 -26.59
N ALA A 198 4.54 -1.08 -26.30
CA ALA A 198 5.46 -0.44 -27.24
C ALA A 198 6.79 -0.20 -26.53
N LYS A 199 7.85 0.18 -27.27
CA LYS A 199 9.21 0.38 -26.72
C LYS A 199 9.27 1.23 -25.45
N ARG A 200 8.37 2.20 -25.30
CA ARG A 200 8.35 3.17 -24.20
C ARG A 200 7.08 3.14 -23.36
N VAL A 201 6.09 2.32 -23.71
CA VAL A 201 4.79 2.29 -23.02
C VAL A 201 4.53 0.90 -22.49
N SER A 202 4.30 0.80 -21.20
CA SER A 202 3.92 -0.43 -20.55
C SER A 202 2.58 -0.31 -19.83
N LEU A 203 1.84 -1.40 -19.81
CA LEU A 203 0.71 -1.63 -18.93
C LEU A 203 1.22 -2.35 -17.68
N PHE A 204 0.67 -2.04 -16.51
CA PHE A 204 1.03 -2.76 -15.31
C PHE A 204 -0.17 -3.07 -14.42
N ALA A 205 -0.01 -4.12 -13.62
CA ALA A 205 -0.86 -4.45 -12.50
C ALA A 205 0.00 -4.62 -11.25
N GLU A 206 -0.47 -4.10 -10.12
CA GLU A 206 0.29 -4.08 -8.88
C GLU A 206 -0.62 -4.30 -7.67
N TYR A 207 -0.14 -5.09 -6.74
CA TYR A 207 -0.65 -5.19 -5.39
C TYR A 207 0.27 -4.38 -4.46
N LYS A 208 -0.33 -3.50 -3.65
CA LYS A 208 0.36 -2.74 -2.62
C LYS A 208 -0.23 -3.10 -1.26
N PHE A 209 0.63 -3.25 -0.29
CA PHE A 209 0.27 -3.36 1.11
C PHE A 209 0.89 -2.21 1.88
N THR A 210 0.08 -1.46 2.62
CA THR A 210 0.55 -0.35 3.45
C THR A 210 0.18 -0.62 4.90
N HIS A 211 1.18 -0.49 5.76
CA HIS A 211 1.04 -0.52 7.22
C HIS A 211 1.34 0.88 7.75
N ALA A 212 0.37 1.50 8.41
CA ALA A 212 0.53 2.82 9.03
C ALA A 212 -0.04 2.80 10.44
N THR A 213 0.64 3.49 11.37
CA THR A 213 0.14 3.68 12.73
C THR A 213 -0.16 5.16 12.90
N GLN A 214 -1.42 5.50 13.15
CA GLN A 214 -1.88 6.86 13.31
C GLN A 214 -2.24 7.17 14.75
N THR A 215 -1.82 8.34 15.23
CA THR A 215 -2.14 8.82 16.57
C THR A 215 -2.90 10.14 16.43
N PHE A 216 -4.15 10.15 16.85
CA PHE A 216 -5.02 11.33 16.80
C PHE A 216 -5.12 11.98 18.17
N GLY A 217 -4.75 13.25 18.26
CA GLY A 217 -4.96 14.06 19.45
C GLY A 217 -6.32 14.76 19.39
N PHE A 218 -7.24 14.44 20.29
CA PHE A 218 -8.51 15.16 20.47
C PHE A 218 -8.43 15.99 21.75
N THR A 219 -8.81 17.25 21.65
CA THR A 219 -8.96 18.09 22.83
C THR A 219 -10.44 18.14 23.22
N SER A 220 -10.78 17.57 24.39
CA SER A 220 -12.11 17.64 24.94
C SER A 220 -12.52 19.08 25.23
N SER A 221 -13.82 19.37 25.28
CA SER A 221 -14.36 20.66 25.70
C SER A 221 -13.93 21.08 27.12
N THR A 222 -13.43 20.13 27.92
CA THR A 222 -12.86 20.36 29.26
C THR A 222 -11.35 20.64 29.24
N GLY A 223 -10.71 20.72 28.05
CA GLY A 223 -9.27 20.99 27.91
C GLY A 223 -8.37 19.75 28.11
N ALA A 224 -8.93 18.57 28.33
CA ALA A 224 -8.17 17.33 28.42
C ALA A 224 -7.77 16.84 27.02
N THR A 225 -6.47 16.58 26.80
CA THR A 225 -5.97 15.96 25.55
C THR A 225 -6.15 14.47 25.63
N GLN A 226 -6.69 13.89 24.58
CA GLN A 226 -6.97 12.47 24.42
C GLN A 226 -6.23 11.97 23.18
N ASP A 227 -5.36 11.00 23.33
CA ASP A 227 -4.64 10.40 22.21
C ASP A 227 -5.33 9.08 21.82
N GLU A 228 -5.77 9.00 20.57
CA GLU A 228 -6.31 7.78 19.98
C GLU A 228 -5.30 7.22 18.97
N ARG A 229 -4.94 5.97 19.13
CA ARG A 229 -3.98 5.29 18.26
C ARG A 229 -4.66 4.20 17.45
N TYR A 230 -4.50 4.29 16.13
CA TYR A 230 -5.03 3.32 15.18
C TYR A 230 -3.90 2.74 14.34
N THR A 231 -3.93 1.43 14.14
CA THR A 231 -3.02 0.76 13.20
C THR A 231 -3.81 0.37 11.96
N PHE A 232 -3.49 0.98 10.83
CA PHE A 232 -4.14 0.71 9.56
C PHE A 232 -3.31 -0.24 8.70
N ASN A 233 -3.92 -1.34 8.31
CA ASN A 233 -3.41 -2.25 7.29
C ASN A 233 -4.29 -2.11 6.06
N VAL A 234 -3.72 -1.64 4.97
CA VAL A 234 -4.49 -1.34 3.76
C VAL A 234 -3.86 -2.05 2.57
N SER A 235 -4.68 -2.79 1.84
CA SER A 235 -4.31 -3.42 0.59
C SER A 235 -4.89 -2.65 -0.58
N HIS A 236 -4.08 -2.46 -1.64
CA HIS A 236 -4.53 -1.85 -2.88
C HIS A 236 -4.26 -2.80 -4.04
N VAL A 237 -5.22 -2.92 -4.94
CA VAL A 237 -5.05 -3.59 -6.23
C VAL A 237 -5.22 -2.52 -7.30
N VAL A 238 -4.14 -2.23 -8.01
CA VAL A 238 -4.11 -1.12 -8.98
C VAL A 238 -3.63 -1.60 -10.34
N GLY A 239 -4.06 -0.89 -11.38
CA GLY A 239 -3.58 -1.05 -12.74
C GLY A 239 -3.33 0.31 -13.38
N GLY A 240 -2.37 0.38 -14.28
CA GLY A 240 -1.99 1.66 -14.84
C GLY A 240 -1.13 1.56 -16.10
N LEU A 241 -0.74 2.73 -16.57
CA LEU A 241 0.16 2.92 -17.71
C LEU A 241 1.44 3.59 -17.23
N ALA A 242 2.57 3.13 -17.76
CA ALA A 242 3.86 3.74 -17.53
C ALA A 242 4.52 4.13 -18.87
N VAL A 243 5.21 5.27 -18.86
CA VAL A 243 6.06 5.74 -19.95
C VAL A 243 7.50 5.67 -19.49
N HIS A 244 8.33 4.98 -20.26
CA HIS A 244 9.75 4.74 -20.01
C HIS A 244 10.61 5.63 -20.91
N PHE A 245 11.69 6.15 -20.37
CA PHE A 245 12.60 7.07 -21.05
C PHE A 245 13.99 6.48 -21.26
N GLY A 246 14.23 5.23 -20.84
CA GLY A 246 15.43 4.47 -21.21
C GLY A 246 15.47 4.22 -22.72
N ASN A 247 16.64 4.38 -23.34
CA ASN A 247 16.87 4.12 -24.76
C ASN A 247 17.18 2.64 -24.99
#